data_fb7b345c23ff75dd5cf8ae13f446fbb1
#
_entry.id   fb7b345c23ff75dd5cf8ae13f446fbb1
#
_cell.length_a   1.000
_cell.length_b   1.000
_cell.length_c   1.000
_cell.angle_alpha   90.00
_cell.angle_beta   90.00
_cell.angle_gamma   90.00
#
_symmetry.space_group_name_H-M   'P 1'
#
loop_
_entity.id
_entity.type
_entity.pdbx_description
1 polymer ?
#
loop_
_entity_poly.entity_id
_entity_poly.type
_entity_poly.pdbx_seq_one_letter_code
_entity_poly.pdbx_strand_id
1 'polypeptide(L)'
;FGPQLGIISDVGSSWFVPHLIGRARANGMGLLGDDISAEQAKEWGLIWDCFEDDQLLEKTNELAHKLANGPIEGLKAVTKAHDNAMSVSLSEQLDYERDTQRIFLDRSEYKEGVMAFIEKRKPNFRDLKEN
;
A
#
# COMPACT_ATOMS: atom_id res chain seq x y z
N PHE A 1 22.81 1.60 -10.48
CA PHE A 1 24.16 1.01 -10.64
C PHE A 1 24.24 -0.07 -11.74
N GLY A 2 23.10 -0.74 -12.10
CA GLY A 2 23.11 -1.85 -13.04
C GLY A 2 23.83 -1.58 -14.38
N PRO A 3 23.46 -0.53 -15.15
CA PRO A 3 24.10 -0.26 -16.44
C PRO A 3 25.60 0.03 -16.34
N GLN A 4 26.01 0.72 -15.30
CA GLN A 4 27.40 1.14 -15.09
C GLN A 4 28.31 -0.04 -14.68
N LEU A 5 27.74 -1.04 -14.04
CA LEU A 5 28.45 -2.24 -13.59
C LEU A 5 28.29 -3.43 -14.54
N GLY A 6 27.44 -3.32 -15.57
CA GLY A 6 27.15 -4.40 -16.49
C GLY A 6 26.36 -5.55 -15.88
N ILE A 7 25.56 -5.27 -14.85
CA ILE A 7 24.69 -6.23 -14.17
C ILE A 7 23.22 -5.86 -14.32
N ILE A 8 22.31 -6.80 -14.05
CA ILE A 8 20.87 -6.55 -14.02
C ILE A 8 20.44 -6.02 -12.64
N SER A 9 19.28 -5.38 -12.60
CA SER A 9 18.62 -5.04 -11.35
C SER A 9 18.24 -6.30 -10.57
N ASP A 10 18.41 -6.29 -9.27
CA ASP A 10 18.14 -7.39 -8.36
C ASP A 10 17.12 -7.04 -7.25
N VAL A 11 17.05 -7.85 -6.20
CA VAL A 11 16.13 -7.65 -5.03
C VAL A 11 14.68 -7.47 -5.44
N GLY A 12 14.25 -8.05 -6.58
CA GLY A 12 12.89 -7.96 -7.10
C GLY A 12 12.57 -6.66 -7.85
N SER A 13 13.52 -5.73 -7.98
CA SER A 13 13.27 -4.46 -8.66
C SER A 13 12.85 -4.63 -10.13
N SER A 14 13.38 -5.64 -10.83
CA SER A 14 12.98 -5.98 -12.20
C SER A 14 11.51 -6.44 -12.32
N TRP A 15 10.89 -6.82 -11.22
CA TRP A 15 9.48 -7.19 -11.14
C TRP A 15 8.62 -6.03 -10.61
N PHE A 16 8.97 -5.47 -9.46
CA PHE A 16 8.16 -4.43 -8.80
C PHE A 16 8.11 -3.12 -9.60
N VAL A 17 9.26 -2.64 -10.08
CA VAL A 17 9.32 -1.32 -10.74
C VAL A 17 8.43 -1.26 -11.98
N PRO A 18 8.49 -2.21 -12.96
CA PRO A 18 7.60 -2.14 -14.12
C PRO A 18 6.12 -2.32 -13.78
N HIS A 19 5.77 -3.00 -12.68
CA HIS A 19 4.38 -3.10 -12.22
C HIS A 19 3.88 -1.78 -11.62
N LEU A 20 4.72 -1.04 -10.93
CA LEU A 20 4.37 0.23 -10.31
C LEU A 20 4.29 1.39 -11.32
N ILE A 21 5.30 1.53 -12.19
CA ILE A 21 5.45 2.71 -13.04
C ILE A 21 5.31 2.44 -14.55
N GLY A 22 5.04 1.20 -14.90
CA GLY A 22 4.96 0.76 -16.29
C GLY A 22 6.32 0.52 -16.93
N ARG A 23 6.31 -0.33 -17.99
CA ARG A 23 7.54 -0.84 -18.64
C ARG A 23 8.41 0.26 -19.25
N ALA A 24 7.80 1.32 -19.81
CA ALA A 24 8.56 2.36 -20.49
C ALA A 24 9.46 3.13 -19.51
N ARG A 25 8.90 3.57 -18.37
CA ARG A 25 9.65 4.26 -17.32
C ARG A 25 10.66 3.34 -16.64
N ALA A 26 10.26 2.10 -16.37
CA ALA A 26 11.17 1.09 -15.80
C ALA A 26 12.38 0.82 -16.70
N ASN A 27 12.18 0.73 -18.02
CA ASN A 27 13.28 0.59 -18.97
C ASN A 27 14.16 1.86 -19.03
N GLY A 28 13.57 3.06 -18.98
CA GLY A 28 14.32 4.31 -18.89
C GLY A 28 15.27 4.31 -17.70
N MET A 29 14.74 4.04 -16.50
CA MET A 29 15.54 3.94 -15.27
C MET A 29 16.62 2.85 -15.37
N GLY A 30 16.23 1.64 -15.78
CA GLY A 30 17.12 0.48 -15.77
C GLY A 30 18.20 0.50 -16.87
N LEU A 31 17.96 1.12 -18.00
CA LEU A 31 18.88 1.15 -19.14
C LEU A 31 19.78 2.39 -19.16
N LEU A 32 19.26 3.55 -18.75
CA LEU A 32 20.00 4.79 -18.72
C LEU A 32 20.77 4.98 -17.42
N GLY A 33 20.20 4.51 -16.30
CA GLY A 33 20.81 4.60 -14.97
C GLY A 33 20.78 6.02 -14.40
N ASP A 34 19.90 6.88 -14.93
CA ASP A 34 19.73 8.24 -14.42
C ASP A 34 18.98 8.25 -13.10
N ASP A 35 19.37 9.17 -12.21
CA ASP A 35 18.65 9.43 -10.96
C ASP A 35 17.30 10.11 -11.26
N ILE A 36 16.29 9.76 -10.48
CA ILE A 36 14.99 10.44 -10.51
C ILE A 36 14.77 11.16 -9.17
N SER A 37 14.10 12.33 -9.23
CA SER A 37 13.74 13.06 -8.01
C SER A 37 12.61 12.35 -7.23
N ALA A 38 12.45 12.71 -5.96
CA ALA A 38 11.36 12.19 -5.14
C ALA A 38 9.99 12.59 -5.71
N GLU A 39 9.85 13.81 -6.23
CA GLU A 39 8.63 14.31 -6.88
C GLU A 39 8.32 13.50 -8.14
N GLN A 40 9.31 13.18 -8.94
CA GLN A 40 9.13 12.36 -10.13
C GLN A 40 8.77 10.93 -9.78
N ALA A 41 9.36 10.37 -8.72
CA ALA A 41 9.02 9.04 -8.21
C ALA A 41 7.56 8.98 -7.72
N LYS A 42 7.08 10.04 -7.04
CA LYS A 42 5.68 10.21 -6.64
C LYS A 42 4.75 10.35 -7.86
N GLU A 43 5.07 11.23 -8.80
CA GLU A 43 4.29 11.44 -10.03
C GLU A 43 4.13 10.14 -10.83
N TRP A 44 5.18 9.33 -10.86
CA TRP A 44 5.16 8.05 -11.56
C TRP A 44 4.43 6.93 -10.81
N GLY A 45 4.13 7.12 -9.54
CA GLY A 45 3.52 6.10 -8.69
C GLY A 45 4.50 5.05 -8.14
N LEU A 46 5.80 5.36 -8.17
CA LEU A 46 6.83 4.50 -7.57
C LEU A 46 6.78 4.57 -6.05
N ILE A 47 6.48 5.75 -5.50
CA ILE A 47 6.27 6.00 -4.09
C ILE A 47 4.92 6.68 -3.85
N TRP A 48 4.38 6.55 -2.63
CA TRP A 48 3.10 7.12 -2.25
C TRP A 48 3.13 8.65 -2.17
N ASP A 49 4.13 9.19 -1.46
CA ASP A 49 4.28 10.63 -1.24
C ASP A 49 5.75 11.01 -1.01
N CYS A 50 6.05 12.30 -1.09
CA CYS A 50 7.32 12.89 -0.71
C CYS A 50 7.08 14.21 0.02
N PHE A 51 8.00 14.59 0.89
CA PHE A 51 7.93 15.78 1.73
C PHE A 51 9.30 16.42 1.80
N GLU A 52 9.34 17.72 2.12
CA GLU A 52 10.58 18.40 2.46
C GLU A 52 11.22 17.76 3.70
N ASP A 53 12.54 17.78 3.78
CA ASP A 53 13.31 17.08 4.83
C ASP A 53 12.90 17.48 6.25
N ASP A 54 12.58 18.76 6.45
CA ASP A 54 12.13 19.29 7.74
C ASP A 54 10.71 18.86 8.14
N GLN A 55 9.88 18.43 7.17
CA GLN A 55 8.50 17.97 7.37
C GLN A 55 8.38 16.45 7.41
N LEU A 56 9.36 15.72 6.87
CA LEU A 56 9.29 14.27 6.64
C LEU A 56 8.93 13.51 7.93
N LEU A 57 9.60 13.79 9.04
CA LEU A 57 9.39 13.08 10.30
C LEU A 57 7.99 13.33 10.87
N GLU A 58 7.53 14.59 10.84
CA GLU A 58 6.19 14.95 11.30
C GLU A 58 5.11 14.25 10.48
N LYS A 59 5.19 14.34 9.14
CA LYS A 59 4.21 13.73 8.22
C LYS A 59 4.20 12.21 8.31
N THR A 60 5.36 11.60 8.46
CA THR A 60 5.47 10.14 8.64
C THR A 60 4.84 9.70 9.95
N ASN A 61 5.06 10.44 11.04
CA ASN A 61 4.44 10.15 12.33
C ASN A 61 2.92 10.33 12.30
N GLU A 62 2.41 11.39 11.64
CA GLU A 62 0.97 11.58 11.42
C GLU A 62 0.35 10.35 10.72
N LEU A 63 0.98 9.89 9.64
CA LEU A 63 0.52 8.72 8.91
C LEU A 63 0.59 7.43 9.76
N ALA A 64 1.70 7.23 10.47
CA ALA A 64 1.88 6.09 11.36
C ALA A 64 0.80 6.06 12.46
N HIS A 65 0.51 7.21 13.09
CA HIS A 65 -0.56 7.32 14.07
C HIS A 65 -1.95 7.06 13.48
N LYS A 66 -2.21 7.55 12.27
CA LYS A 66 -3.47 7.26 11.56
C LYS A 66 -3.67 5.77 11.35
N LEU A 67 -2.63 5.07 10.85
CA LEU A 67 -2.68 3.63 10.63
C LEU A 67 -2.79 2.85 11.95
N ALA A 68 -2.01 3.23 12.97
CA ALA A 68 -2.03 2.56 14.28
C ALA A 68 -3.36 2.71 15.05
N ASN A 69 -4.16 3.72 14.72
CA ASN A 69 -5.50 3.91 15.28
C ASN A 69 -6.62 3.38 14.36
N GLY A 70 -6.26 2.81 13.23
CA GLY A 70 -7.18 2.18 12.28
C GLY A 70 -7.52 0.73 12.63
N PRO A 71 -8.39 0.09 11.83
CA PRO A 71 -8.73 -1.34 11.96
C PRO A 71 -7.57 -2.19 11.42
N ILE A 72 -6.62 -2.53 12.28
CA ILE A 72 -5.33 -3.12 11.90
C ILE A 72 -5.48 -4.37 11.03
N GLU A 73 -6.38 -5.28 11.39
CA GLU A 73 -6.59 -6.51 10.62
C GLU A 73 -7.21 -6.21 9.25
N GLY A 74 -8.10 -5.23 9.15
CA GLY A 74 -8.63 -4.73 7.87
C GLY A 74 -7.53 -4.14 7.00
N LEU A 75 -6.65 -3.31 7.56
CA LEU A 75 -5.52 -2.74 6.83
C LEU A 75 -4.55 -3.80 6.30
N LYS A 76 -4.23 -4.81 7.12
CA LYS A 76 -3.42 -5.97 6.69
C LYS A 76 -4.11 -6.75 5.57
N ALA A 77 -5.43 -6.95 5.66
CA ALA A 77 -6.19 -7.67 4.64
C ALA A 77 -6.20 -6.91 3.30
N VAL A 78 -6.30 -5.59 3.33
CA VAL A 78 -6.21 -4.75 2.11
C VAL A 78 -4.85 -4.93 1.43
N THR A 79 -3.74 -4.86 2.16
CA THR A 79 -2.39 -5.06 1.59
C THR A 79 -2.28 -6.46 0.97
N LYS A 80 -2.74 -7.49 1.69
CA LYS A 80 -2.72 -8.86 1.19
C LYS A 80 -3.60 -9.05 -0.06
N ALA A 81 -4.75 -8.37 -0.14
CA ALA A 81 -5.62 -8.41 -1.32
C ALA A 81 -4.95 -7.78 -2.54
N HIS A 82 -4.23 -6.66 -2.36
CA HIS A 82 -3.46 -6.04 -3.44
C HIS A 82 -2.32 -6.96 -3.93
N ASP A 83 -1.58 -7.59 -3.00
CA ASP A 83 -0.52 -8.55 -3.37
C ASP A 83 -1.10 -9.74 -4.15
N ASN A 84 -2.24 -10.29 -3.70
CA ASN A 84 -2.92 -11.40 -4.38
C ASN A 84 -3.32 -11.02 -5.81
N ALA A 85 -3.89 -9.82 -6.00
CA ALA A 85 -4.36 -9.32 -7.29
C ALA A 85 -3.25 -9.23 -8.35
N MET A 86 -1.99 -9.15 -7.94
CA MET A 86 -0.83 -9.10 -8.85
C MET A 86 -0.55 -10.45 -9.55
N SER A 87 -1.16 -11.55 -9.11
CA SER A 87 -0.81 -12.90 -9.57
C SER A 87 -2.00 -13.78 -9.99
N VAL A 88 -3.23 -13.28 -9.82
CA VAL A 88 -4.45 -14.05 -10.10
C VAL A 88 -5.31 -13.38 -11.17
N SER A 89 -6.30 -14.09 -11.71
CA SER A 89 -7.32 -13.52 -12.59
C SER A 89 -8.34 -12.67 -11.81
N LEU A 90 -9.05 -11.78 -12.51
CA LEU A 90 -10.12 -10.98 -11.89
C LEU A 90 -11.19 -11.88 -11.21
N SER A 91 -11.55 -13.01 -11.81
CA SER A 91 -12.54 -13.92 -11.23
C SER A 91 -12.08 -14.49 -9.89
N GLU A 92 -10.83 -14.94 -9.82
CA GLU A 92 -10.22 -15.45 -8.58
C GLU A 92 -10.09 -14.35 -7.53
N GLN A 93 -9.75 -13.13 -7.94
CA GLN A 93 -9.68 -11.99 -7.02
C GLN A 93 -11.06 -11.64 -6.44
N LEU A 94 -12.12 -11.65 -7.24
CA LEU A 94 -13.49 -11.41 -6.75
C LEU A 94 -13.96 -12.49 -5.78
N ASP A 95 -13.59 -13.73 -6.01
CA ASP A 95 -13.85 -14.84 -5.07
C ASP A 95 -13.08 -14.64 -3.76
N TYR A 96 -11.81 -14.25 -3.82
CA TYR A 96 -10.99 -13.93 -2.66
C TYR A 96 -11.59 -12.76 -1.84
N GLU A 97 -12.02 -11.68 -2.51
CA GLU A 97 -12.65 -10.53 -1.86
C GLU A 97 -13.94 -10.92 -1.15
N ARG A 98 -14.82 -11.66 -1.84
CA ARG A 98 -16.07 -12.16 -1.26
C ARG A 98 -15.82 -12.98 0.00
N ASP A 99 -14.90 -13.92 -0.04
CA ASP A 99 -14.66 -14.85 1.06
C ASP A 99 -13.96 -14.13 2.24
N THR A 100 -13.02 -13.25 1.94
CA THR A 100 -12.39 -12.39 2.93
C THR A 100 -13.43 -11.46 3.60
N GLN A 101 -14.26 -10.80 2.78
CA GLN A 101 -15.28 -9.87 3.30
C GLN A 101 -16.28 -10.53 4.24
N ARG A 102 -16.69 -11.78 3.97
CA ARG A 102 -17.57 -12.54 4.87
C ARG A 102 -16.99 -12.67 6.28
N ILE A 103 -15.66 -12.91 6.38
CA ILE A 103 -14.98 -13.01 7.68
C ILE A 103 -14.97 -11.64 8.38
N PHE A 104 -14.73 -10.56 7.63
CA PHE A 104 -14.63 -9.22 8.21
C PHE A 104 -15.97 -8.62 8.65
N LEU A 105 -17.10 -9.00 8.02
CA LEU A 105 -18.43 -8.55 8.42
C LEU A 105 -18.84 -8.99 9.83
N ASP A 106 -18.28 -10.08 10.34
CA ASP A 106 -18.57 -10.58 11.69
C ASP A 106 -17.69 -9.97 12.77
N ARG A 107 -16.62 -9.25 12.41
CA ARG A 107 -15.65 -8.70 13.34
C ARG A 107 -16.18 -7.49 14.12
N SER A 108 -15.66 -7.31 15.33
CA SER A 108 -15.95 -6.14 16.17
C SER A 108 -15.54 -4.82 15.52
N GLU A 109 -14.45 -4.80 14.76
CA GLU A 109 -13.98 -3.64 14.00
C GLU A 109 -15.01 -3.16 12.97
N TYR A 110 -15.65 -4.08 12.24
CA TYR A 110 -16.70 -3.72 11.28
C TYR A 110 -17.91 -3.11 12.01
N LYS A 111 -18.36 -3.73 13.11
CA LYS A 111 -19.48 -3.23 13.91
C LYS A 111 -19.21 -1.84 14.47
N GLU A 112 -18.01 -1.61 15.01
CA GLU A 112 -17.59 -0.28 15.47
C GLU A 112 -17.57 0.75 14.34
N GLY A 113 -16.99 0.38 13.19
CA GLY A 113 -16.95 1.26 12.02
C GLY A 113 -18.35 1.69 11.55
N VAL A 114 -19.30 0.75 11.49
CA VAL A 114 -20.71 1.01 11.13
C VAL A 114 -21.38 1.91 12.17
N MET A 115 -21.22 1.62 13.47
CA MET A 115 -21.83 2.43 14.52
C MET A 115 -21.26 3.85 14.54
N ALA A 116 -19.95 4.00 14.44
CA ALA A 116 -19.29 5.29 14.39
C ALA A 116 -19.78 6.13 13.19
N PHE A 117 -19.97 5.48 12.02
CA PHE A 117 -20.52 6.15 10.83
C PHE A 117 -21.96 6.64 11.05
N ILE A 118 -22.85 5.81 11.62
CA ILE A 118 -24.24 6.17 11.91
C ILE A 118 -24.31 7.31 12.94
N GLU A 119 -23.48 7.23 13.98
CA GLU A 119 -23.42 8.22 15.05
C GLU A 119 -22.60 9.48 14.70
N LYS A 120 -22.03 9.54 13.49
CA LYS A 120 -21.17 10.65 13.00
C LYS A 120 -20.02 11.00 13.95
N ARG A 121 -19.41 9.99 14.56
CA ARG A 121 -18.22 10.11 15.43
C ARG A 121 -17.01 9.41 14.83
N LYS A 122 -15.82 9.66 15.37
CA LYS A 122 -14.63 8.87 15.03
C LYS A 122 -14.75 7.46 15.61
N PRO A 123 -14.39 6.41 14.84
CA PRO A 123 -14.34 5.04 15.35
C PRO A 123 -13.20 4.89 16.36
N ASN A 124 -13.39 4.00 17.34
CA ASN A 124 -12.39 3.62 18.31
C ASN A 124 -12.05 2.14 18.18
N PHE A 125 -11.04 1.82 17.39
CA PHE A 125 -10.62 0.45 17.13
C PHE A 125 -9.67 -0.12 18.21
N ARG A 126 -9.04 0.76 19.02
CA ARG A 126 -8.04 0.33 20.03
C ARG A 126 -8.62 -0.40 21.22
N ASP A 127 -9.82 -0.02 21.64
CA ASP A 127 -10.44 -0.54 22.86
C ASP A 127 -11.38 -1.73 22.56
N LEU A 128 -11.38 -2.23 21.33
CA LEU A 128 -12.17 -3.39 20.95
C LEU A 128 -11.56 -4.64 21.57
N LYS A 129 -12.36 -5.34 22.38
CA LYS A 129 -12.00 -6.67 22.85
C LYS A 129 -12.10 -7.64 21.68
N GLU A 130 -11.04 -8.37 21.42
CA GLU A 130 -11.11 -9.54 20.54
C GLU A 130 -12.11 -10.55 21.15
N ASN A 131 -13.13 -10.89 20.36
CA ASN A 131 -14.05 -11.99 20.67
C ASN A 131 -13.56 -13.27 20.00
#